data_a9b0b2a9c79f2fdd4f9c362790235dd1
#
_entry.id   a9b0b2a9c79f2fdd4f9c362790235dd1
#
_cell.length_a   1.000
_cell.length_b   1.000
_cell.length_c   1.000
_cell.angle_alpha   90.00
_cell.angle_beta   90.00
_cell.angle_gamma   90.00
#
_symmetry.space_group_name_H-M   'P 1'
#
loop_
_entity.id
_entity.type
_entity.pdbx_description
1 polymer ?
#
loop_
_entity_poly.entity_id
_entity_poly.type
_entity_poly.pdbx_seq_one_letter_code
_entity_poly.pdbx_strand_id
1 'polypeptide(L)'
;KKSSFCCIFELMKYTFSYLIEIQFLGFRFSGWQKQTNAKTLHDIVDKSLSFVFESFDFKTIGVGRTDAKVSANSYYLQLFSDEIIDNDLFLESLNSNFPQDFKALSLKKVDKKFNVINTPKVKEYHYYFSFGEKNHPYASPFLVNINEQLNIGSMIKAANLFKGEHYFHKYCTKPSENTVFKRIIDSCEIVENDILTASFFPKKSYILKVRGKGFLRYQIRLMMATLFEVGKGNLSLSFIEDSLKENNDRKFMRNIAPASGLQLFAIDLKL
;
A
#
# COMPACT_ATOMS: atom_id res chain seq x y z
N LYS A 1 -21.20 -6.46 13.21
CA LYS A 1 -21.74 -7.53 12.31
C LYS A 1 -22.86 -7.03 11.38
N LYS A 2 -23.60 -5.93 11.67
CA LYS A 2 -24.68 -5.41 10.79
C LYS A 2 -24.19 -4.66 9.54
N SER A 3 -22.96 -4.07 9.52
CA SER A 3 -22.51 -3.26 8.38
C SER A 3 -22.02 -4.08 7.18
N SER A 4 -21.46 -5.28 7.37
CA SER A 4 -20.95 -6.14 6.29
C SER A 4 -22.08 -6.77 5.45
N PHE A 5 -23.18 -7.19 6.08
CA PHE A 5 -24.30 -7.84 5.38
C PHE A 5 -25.09 -6.85 4.53
N CYS A 6 -25.33 -5.63 5.01
CA CYS A 6 -26.05 -4.59 4.27
C CYS A 6 -25.29 -4.17 3.00
N CYS A 7 -23.95 -4.07 3.06
CA CYS A 7 -23.12 -3.73 1.92
C CYS A 7 -23.15 -4.80 0.81
N ILE A 8 -23.22 -6.08 1.16
CA ILE A 8 -23.26 -7.18 0.17
C ILE A 8 -24.59 -7.19 -0.58
N PHE A 9 -25.71 -6.94 0.09
CA PHE A 9 -27.04 -6.86 -0.55
C PHE A 9 -27.13 -5.68 -1.54
N GLU A 10 -26.55 -4.52 -1.21
CA GLU A 10 -26.53 -3.36 -2.12
C GLU A 10 -25.68 -3.61 -3.39
N LEU A 11 -24.68 -4.49 -3.33
CA LEU A 11 -23.81 -4.80 -4.48
C LEU A 11 -24.50 -5.81 -5.42
N MET A 12 -25.39 -6.64 -4.93
CA MET A 12 -26.12 -7.65 -5.73
C MET A 12 -27.16 -7.02 -6.67
N LYS A 13 -27.51 -5.73 -6.50
CA LYS A 13 -28.42 -5.01 -7.40
C LYS A 13 -27.84 -4.84 -8.81
N TYR A 14 -26.50 -4.70 -8.97
CA TYR A 14 -25.84 -4.49 -10.24
C TYR A 14 -25.73 -5.78 -11.06
N THR A 15 -25.82 -5.63 -12.38
CA THR A 15 -25.82 -6.77 -13.31
C THR A 15 -24.42 -7.32 -13.57
N PHE A 16 -23.42 -6.44 -13.62
CA PHE A 16 -22.05 -6.79 -13.97
C PHE A 16 -21.07 -6.43 -12.86
N SER A 17 -19.96 -7.14 -12.81
CA SER A 17 -18.84 -6.88 -11.94
C SER A 17 -17.53 -6.92 -12.73
N TYR A 18 -16.68 -5.91 -12.53
CA TYR A 18 -15.40 -5.75 -13.22
C TYR A 18 -14.30 -5.54 -12.20
N LEU A 19 -13.11 -6.04 -12.51
CA LEU A 19 -11.89 -5.78 -11.77
C LEU A 19 -11.02 -4.83 -12.59
N ILE A 20 -10.71 -3.67 -12.03
CA ILE A 20 -9.85 -2.66 -12.66
C ILE A 20 -8.53 -2.65 -11.91
N GLU A 21 -7.42 -2.73 -12.65
CA GLU A 21 -6.09 -2.47 -12.12
C GLU A 21 -5.70 -1.04 -12.41
N ILE A 22 -5.22 -0.32 -11.39
CA ILE A 22 -4.80 1.07 -11.49
C ILE A 22 -3.43 1.30 -10.87
N GLN A 23 -2.74 2.33 -11.34
CA GLN A 23 -1.55 2.92 -10.72
C GLN A 23 -1.86 4.32 -10.22
N PHE A 24 -1.21 4.74 -9.13
CA PHE A 24 -1.31 6.13 -8.68
C PHE A 24 -0.10 6.58 -7.86
N LEU A 25 0.22 7.86 -7.98
CA LEU A 25 1.13 8.57 -7.09
C LEU A 25 0.35 9.16 -5.91
N GLY A 26 0.54 8.61 -4.71
CA GLY A 26 -0.24 8.98 -3.53
C GLY A 26 0.14 10.31 -2.86
N PHE A 27 1.27 10.93 -3.25
CA PHE A 27 1.95 12.02 -2.52
C PHE A 27 1.06 13.20 -2.13
N ARG A 28 0.11 13.59 -2.99
CA ARG A 28 -0.82 14.71 -2.74
C ARG A 28 -2.18 14.31 -2.16
N PHE A 29 -2.36 13.02 -1.82
CA PHE A 29 -3.64 12.49 -1.36
C PHE A 29 -3.63 12.08 0.11
N SER A 30 -4.79 12.17 0.72
CA SER A 30 -5.03 11.79 2.13
C SER A 30 -5.32 10.29 2.31
N GLY A 31 -4.81 9.45 1.41
CA GLY A 31 -4.99 8.00 1.40
C GLY A 31 -6.19 7.56 0.56
N TRP A 32 -6.48 6.26 0.62
CA TRP A 32 -7.54 5.66 -0.19
C TRP A 32 -8.94 6.06 0.26
N GLN A 33 -9.24 5.87 1.53
CA GLN A 33 -10.59 5.97 2.08
C GLN A 33 -11.17 7.37 1.94
N LYS A 34 -12.38 7.50 1.40
CA LYS A 34 -13.15 8.75 1.34
C LYS A 34 -13.28 9.43 2.70
N GLN A 35 -13.10 10.73 2.73
CA GLN A 35 -13.19 11.60 3.90
C GLN A 35 -13.84 12.92 3.51
N THR A 36 -14.64 13.50 4.40
CA THR A 36 -15.48 14.67 4.11
C THR A 36 -14.69 15.92 3.69
N ASN A 37 -13.49 16.12 4.27
CA ASN A 37 -12.71 17.36 4.09
C ASN A 37 -11.29 17.07 3.56
N ALA A 38 -11.10 15.99 2.81
CA ALA A 38 -9.78 15.61 2.32
C ALA A 38 -9.84 15.04 0.90
N LYS A 39 -8.86 15.40 0.08
CA LYS A 39 -8.71 14.82 -1.26
C LYS A 39 -8.20 13.40 -1.15
N THR A 40 -9.02 12.42 -1.49
CA THR A 40 -8.70 11.00 -1.36
C THR A 40 -8.63 10.31 -2.72
N LEU A 41 -7.88 9.20 -2.77
CA LEU A 41 -7.73 8.42 -4.00
C LEU A 41 -9.07 7.85 -4.49
N HIS A 42 -9.89 7.33 -3.59
CA HIS A 42 -11.20 6.75 -3.93
C HIS A 42 -12.18 7.80 -4.49
N ASP A 43 -12.16 9.05 -3.98
CA ASP A 43 -12.98 10.12 -4.52
C ASP A 43 -12.59 10.50 -5.94
N ILE A 44 -11.28 10.49 -6.26
CA ILE A 44 -10.80 10.76 -7.61
C ILE A 44 -11.26 9.66 -8.56
N VAL A 45 -11.12 8.39 -8.16
CA VAL A 45 -11.57 7.25 -8.98
C VAL A 45 -13.06 7.36 -9.28
N ASP A 46 -13.90 7.58 -8.26
CA ASP A 46 -15.35 7.64 -8.47
C ASP A 46 -15.76 8.87 -9.30
N LYS A 47 -15.09 10.01 -9.12
CA LYS A 47 -15.32 11.18 -9.97
C LYS A 47 -14.92 10.91 -11.43
N SER A 48 -13.77 10.30 -11.68
CA SER A 48 -13.36 9.97 -13.05
C SER A 48 -14.30 8.95 -13.70
N LEU A 49 -14.75 7.95 -12.94
CA LEU A 49 -15.76 7.01 -13.42
C LEU A 49 -17.10 7.69 -13.72
N SER A 50 -17.53 8.66 -12.90
CA SER A 50 -18.80 9.37 -13.15
C SER A 50 -18.77 10.19 -14.45
N PHE A 51 -17.62 10.66 -14.90
CA PHE A 51 -17.49 11.29 -16.21
C PHE A 51 -17.57 10.27 -17.35
N VAL A 52 -17.02 9.05 -17.15
CA VAL A 52 -17.06 7.98 -18.16
C VAL A 52 -18.48 7.42 -18.34
N PHE A 53 -19.21 7.26 -17.21
CA PHE A 53 -20.59 6.76 -17.22
C PHE A 53 -21.65 7.84 -17.39
N GLU A 54 -21.27 9.12 -17.38
CA GLU A 54 -22.20 10.25 -17.30
C GLU A 54 -23.24 10.11 -16.18
N SER A 55 -22.90 9.33 -15.15
CA SER A 55 -23.77 8.91 -14.04
C SER A 55 -22.96 8.55 -12.81
N PHE A 56 -23.61 8.49 -11.65
CA PHE A 56 -23.11 7.89 -10.41
C PHE A 56 -23.77 6.54 -10.10
N ASP A 57 -24.51 5.93 -11.05
CA ASP A 57 -25.14 4.62 -10.81
C ASP A 57 -24.15 3.47 -11.03
N PHE A 58 -23.13 3.47 -10.22
CA PHE A 58 -22.13 2.41 -10.07
C PHE A 58 -21.65 2.36 -8.63
N LYS A 59 -20.92 1.30 -8.29
CA LYS A 59 -20.24 1.19 -6.99
C LYS A 59 -18.83 0.66 -7.16
N THR A 60 -17.91 1.14 -6.33
CA THR A 60 -16.51 0.70 -6.34
C THR A 60 -16.06 0.20 -4.98
N ILE A 61 -15.21 -0.82 -4.98
CA ILE A 61 -14.58 -1.38 -3.77
C ILE A 61 -13.10 -1.57 -4.04
N GLY A 62 -12.22 -0.90 -3.26
CA GLY A 62 -10.78 -1.11 -3.35
C GLY A 62 -10.31 -2.37 -2.64
N VAL A 63 -9.22 -2.97 -3.11
CA VAL A 63 -8.58 -4.18 -2.55
C VAL A 63 -8.06 -4.00 -1.12
N GLY A 64 -8.03 -2.78 -0.62
CA GLY A 64 -7.62 -2.43 0.73
C GLY A 64 -7.34 -0.94 0.87
N ARG A 65 -7.08 -0.48 2.08
CA ARG A 65 -6.76 0.92 2.35
C ARG A 65 -5.26 1.16 2.20
N THR A 66 -4.90 2.33 1.67
CA THR A 66 -3.55 2.89 1.74
C THR A 66 -3.58 4.14 2.63
N ASP A 67 -2.48 4.41 3.33
CA ASP A 67 -2.33 5.62 4.13
C ASP A 67 -2.15 6.87 3.26
N ALA A 68 -2.28 8.05 3.86
CA ALA A 68 -1.96 9.31 3.20
C ALA A 68 -0.53 9.27 2.64
N LYS A 69 -0.36 9.78 1.41
CA LYS A 69 0.90 9.85 0.66
C LYS A 69 1.49 8.51 0.22
N VAL A 70 0.84 7.38 0.43
CA VAL A 70 1.28 6.06 -0.06
C VAL A 70 0.85 5.90 -1.51
N SER A 71 1.78 5.49 -2.36
CA SER A 71 1.57 5.23 -3.79
C SER A 71 1.25 3.77 -4.07
N ALA A 72 0.79 3.46 -5.28
CA ALA A 72 0.65 2.09 -5.74
C ALA A 72 1.09 1.95 -7.19
N ASN A 73 1.91 0.93 -7.47
CA ASN A 73 2.27 0.51 -8.82
C ASN A 73 1.23 -0.48 -9.39
N SER A 74 0.60 -1.27 -8.52
CA SER A 74 -0.53 -2.13 -8.86
C SER A 74 -1.54 -2.08 -7.72
N TYR A 75 -2.75 -1.66 -8.02
CA TYR A 75 -3.86 -1.59 -7.08
C TYR A 75 -5.14 -2.02 -7.77
N TYR A 76 -5.91 -2.89 -7.15
CA TYR A 76 -7.16 -3.38 -7.72
C TYR A 76 -8.37 -2.74 -7.06
N LEU A 77 -9.33 -2.37 -7.90
CA LEU A 77 -10.67 -2.03 -7.46
C LEU A 77 -11.70 -2.86 -8.23
N GLN A 78 -12.76 -3.23 -7.54
CA GLN A 78 -13.92 -3.91 -8.11
C GLN A 78 -14.98 -2.85 -8.40
N LEU A 79 -15.44 -2.81 -9.64
CA LEU A 79 -16.50 -1.94 -10.12
C LEU A 79 -17.76 -2.77 -10.35
N PHE A 80 -18.89 -2.27 -9.89
CA PHE A 80 -20.22 -2.83 -10.10
C PHE A 80 -21.04 -1.85 -10.93
N SER A 81 -21.65 -2.34 -12.03
CA SER A 81 -22.45 -1.52 -12.97
C SER A 81 -23.52 -2.37 -13.63
N ASP A 82 -24.57 -1.72 -14.15
CA ASP A 82 -25.58 -2.35 -15.01
C ASP A 82 -25.21 -2.24 -16.49
N GLU A 83 -24.14 -1.53 -16.81
CA GLU A 83 -23.65 -1.36 -18.17
C GLU A 83 -22.66 -2.45 -18.59
N ILE A 84 -22.77 -2.86 -19.87
CA ILE A 84 -21.76 -3.70 -20.51
C ILE A 84 -20.62 -2.80 -20.95
N ILE A 85 -19.41 -3.08 -20.47
CA ILE A 85 -18.23 -2.29 -20.72
C ILE A 85 -17.37 -2.93 -21.84
N ASP A 86 -17.09 -2.17 -22.87
CA ASP A 86 -16.03 -2.48 -23.84
C ASP A 86 -14.67 -2.13 -23.20
N ASN A 87 -13.77 -3.11 -23.09
CA ASN A 87 -12.55 -2.97 -22.31
C ASN A 87 -11.63 -1.87 -22.83
N ASP A 88 -11.39 -1.79 -24.13
CA ASP A 88 -10.37 -0.88 -24.69
C ASP A 88 -10.87 0.55 -24.69
N LEU A 89 -12.10 0.78 -25.17
CA LEU A 89 -12.74 2.12 -25.17
C LEU A 89 -12.90 2.66 -23.74
N PHE A 90 -13.26 1.80 -22.79
CA PHE A 90 -13.42 2.20 -21.41
C PHE A 90 -12.09 2.61 -20.76
N LEU A 91 -11.01 1.84 -20.98
CA LEU A 91 -9.69 2.17 -20.44
C LEU A 91 -9.15 3.47 -21.03
N GLU A 92 -9.35 3.71 -22.32
CA GLU A 92 -8.98 4.96 -22.97
C GLU A 92 -9.75 6.14 -22.36
N SER A 93 -11.09 6.02 -22.26
CA SER A 93 -11.94 7.05 -21.68
C SER A 93 -11.59 7.30 -20.21
N LEU A 94 -11.39 6.27 -19.41
CA LEU A 94 -11.02 6.41 -17.99
C LEU A 94 -9.66 7.10 -17.83
N ASN A 95 -8.66 6.73 -18.65
CA ASN A 95 -7.34 7.37 -18.61
C ASN A 95 -7.39 8.82 -19.09
N SER A 96 -8.26 9.18 -20.01
CA SER A 96 -8.47 10.57 -20.45
C SER A 96 -9.11 11.43 -19.35
N ASN A 97 -9.89 10.84 -18.46
CA ASN A 97 -10.54 11.52 -17.34
C ASN A 97 -9.75 11.44 -16.04
N PHE A 98 -8.75 10.57 -15.92
CA PHE A 98 -7.87 10.52 -14.77
C PHE A 98 -6.91 11.72 -14.72
N PRO A 99 -6.59 12.26 -13.53
CA PRO A 99 -5.49 13.20 -13.41
C PRO A 99 -4.14 12.50 -13.71
N GLN A 100 -3.10 13.29 -14.04
CA GLN A 100 -1.78 12.79 -14.47
C GLN A 100 -1.08 11.83 -13.48
N ASP A 101 -1.49 11.83 -12.22
CA ASP A 101 -0.97 10.95 -11.17
C ASP A 101 -1.78 9.66 -10.99
N PHE A 102 -2.66 9.34 -11.96
CA PHE A 102 -3.40 8.08 -12.04
C PHE A 102 -3.29 7.46 -13.42
N LYS A 103 -3.32 6.13 -13.49
CA LYS A 103 -3.43 5.36 -14.73
C LYS A 103 -4.23 4.08 -14.49
N ALA A 104 -5.22 3.82 -15.34
CA ALA A 104 -5.85 2.50 -15.45
C ALA A 104 -5.00 1.61 -16.36
N LEU A 105 -4.71 0.39 -15.91
CA LEU A 105 -3.82 -0.55 -16.59
C LEU A 105 -4.59 -1.65 -17.31
N SER A 106 -5.61 -2.19 -16.64
CA SER A 106 -6.41 -3.29 -17.16
C SER A 106 -7.83 -3.26 -16.62
N LEU A 107 -8.76 -3.84 -17.37
CA LEU A 107 -10.13 -4.12 -16.98
C LEU A 107 -10.44 -5.59 -17.29
N LYS A 108 -11.04 -6.29 -16.33
CA LYS A 108 -11.47 -7.68 -16.52
C LYS A 108 -12.85 -7.88 -15.93
N LYS A 109 -13.78 -8.44 -16.71
CA LYS A 109 -15.06 -8.90 -16.18
C LYS A 109 -14.84 -10.07 -15.22
N VAL A 110 -15.47 -10.02 -14.06
CA VAL A 110 -15.37 -11.06 -13.02
C VAL A 110 -16.76 -11.56 -12.63
N ASP A 111 -16.80 -12.73 -11.99
CA ASP A 111 -18.06 -13.28 -11.48
C ASP A 111 -18.68 -12.34 -10.42
N LYS A 112 -20.00 -12.25 -10.38
CA LYS A 112 -20.72 -11.43 -9.38
C LYS A 112 -20.43 -11.82 -7.93
N LYS A 113 -20.06 -13.08 -7.68
CA LYS A 113 -19.68 -13.58 -6.35
C LYS A 113 -18.24 -13.23 -5.99
N PHE A 114 -17.42 -12.78 -6.97
CA PHE A 114 -16.07 -12.34 -6.71
C PHE A 114 -16.10 -11.16 -5.72
N ASN A 115 -15.16 -11.15 -4.77
CA ASN A 115 -15.04 -10.07 -3.79
C ASN A 115 -13.54 -9.75 -3.60
N VAL A 116 -13.13 -8.63 -4.12
CA VAL A 116 -11.73 -8.18 -4.10
C VAL A 116 -11.15 -8.07 -2.68
N ILE A 117 -11.99 -7.85 -1.66
CA ILE A 117 -11.53 -7.79 -0.26
C ILE A 117 -11.23 -9.18 0.27
N ASN A 118 -12.13 -10.14 0.04
CA ASN A 118 -12.08 -11.49 0.64
C ASN A 118 -11.23 -12.46 -0.17
N THR A 119 -11.02 -12.20 -1.46
CA THR A 119 -10.18 -13.03 -2.33
C THR A 119 -8.78 -13.17 -1.74
N PRO A 120 -8.25 -14.41 -1.64
CA PRO A 120 -6.89 -14.64 -1.19
C PRO A 120 -5.88 -13.91 -2.07
N LYS A 121 -4.95 -13.22 -1.44
CA LYS A 121 -3.95 -12.42 -2.13
C LYS A 121 -2.65 -12.35 -1.37
N VAL A 122 -1.57 -12.14 -2.10
CA VAL A 122 -0.27 -11.78 -1.57
C VAL A 122 0.05 -10.36 -2.01
N LYS A 123 0.48 -9.53 -1.09
CA LYS A 123 0.85 -8.13 -1.35
C LYS A 123 2.35 -7.97 -1.22
N GLU A 124 2.93 -7.24 -2.15
CA GLU A 124 4.31 -6.81 -2.11
C GLU A 124 4.38 -5.30 -1.96
N TYR A 125 5.15 -4.84 -0.98
CA TYR A 125 5.41 -3.43 -0.73
C TYR A 125 6.88 -3.13 -0.92
N HIS A 126 7.17 -1.99 -1.54
CA HIS A 126 8.50 -1.42 -1.66
C HIS A 126 8.55 -0.12 -0.86
N TYR A 127 9.63 0.07 -0.09
CA TYR A 127 9.90 1.33 0.59
C TYR A 127 11.24 1.88 0.12
N TYR A 128 11.18 2.99 -0.62
CA TYR A 128 12.33 3.62 -1.26
C TYR A 128 12.98 4.63 -0.33
N PHE A 129 14.29 4.57 -0.15
CA PHE A 129 15.03 5.49 0.70
C PHE A 129 16.47 5.69 0.25
N SER A 130 17.06 6.82 0.69
CA SER A 130 18.48 7.14 0.60
C SER A 130 18.94 7.76 1.92
N PHE A 131 20.24 7.91 2.09
CA PHE A 131 20.79 8.50 3.30
C PHE A 131 22.12 9.21 3.06
N GLY A 132 22.55 10.04 4.04
CA GLY A 132 23.81 10.78 4.07
C GLY A 132 23.69 12.16 3.46
N GLU A 133 23.37 12.28 2.20
CA GLU A 133 23.19 13.56 1.51
C GLU A 133 21.71 13.88 1.31
N LYS A 134 21.38 15.18 1.33
CA LYS A 134 20.01 15.61 1.05
C LYS A 134 19.67 15.44 -0.42
N ASN A 135 18.57 14.76 -0.71
CA ASN A 135 18.09 14.53 -2.07
C ASN A 135 17.65 15.83 -2.77
N HIS A 136 17.67 15.79 -4.09
CA HIS A 136 17.00 16.81 -4.90
C HIS A 136 15.49 16.83 -4.55
N PRO A 137 14.84 18.01 -4.40
CA PRO A 137 13.43 18.12 -4.00
C PRO A 137 12.45 17.34 -4.87
N TYR A 138 12.71 17.17 -6.15
CA TYR A 138 11.86 16.38 -7.06
C TYR A 138 11.81 14.89 -6.73
N ALA A 139 12.79 14.37 -5.98
CA ALA A 139 12.76 12.98 -5.51
C ALA A 139 11.75 12.76 -4.37
N SER A 140 11.31 13.83 -3.67
CA SER A 140 10.51 13.71 -2.44
C SER A 140 9.19 12.93 -2.56
N PRO A 141 8.50 12.88 -3.72
CA PRO A 141 7.30 12.07 -3.89
C PRO A 141 7.57 10.56 -3.95
N PHE A 142 8.81 10.15 -4.20
CA PHE A 142 9.19 8.78 -4.50
C PHE A 142 10.17 8.18 -3.50
N LEU A 143 11.03 9.01 -2.91
CA LEU A 143 12.22 8.58 -2.18
C LEU A 143 12.35 9.35 -0.88
N VAL A 144 12.41 8.65 0.24
CA VAL A 144 12.65 9.24 1.56
C VAL A 144 14.15 9.42 1.78
N ASN A 145 14.52 10.61 2.23
CA ASN A 145 15.91 10.93 2.60
C ASN A 145 16.09 10.90 4.12
N ILE A 146 17.13 10.22 4.56
CA ILE A 146 17.64 10.25 5.94
C ILE A 146 18.98 10.98 5.91
N ASN A 147 19.09 12.11 6.62
CA ASN A 147 20.29 12.93 6.57
C ASN A 147 21.51 12.29 7.26
N GLU A 148 21.24 11.44 8.26
CA GLU A 148 22.28 10.73 8.99
C GLU A 148 22.85 9.58 8.15
N GLN A 149 24.11 9.24 8.40
CA GLN A 149 24.72 8.04 7.83
C GLN A 149 24.10 6.79 8.45
N LEU A 150 23.82 5.79 7.63
CA LEU A 150 23.23 4.51 8.04
C LEU A 150 24.17 3.35 7.74
N ASN A 151 24.27 2.42 8.69
CA ASN A 151 24.93 1.15 8.46
C ASN A 151 23.99 0.21 7.70
N ILE A 152 24.06 0.24 6.38
CA ILE A 152 23.19 -0.56 5.51
C ILE A 152 23.37 -2.07 5.73
N GLY A 153 24.58 -2.53 6.06
CA GLY A 153 24.85 -3.94 6.36
C GLY A 153 24.09 -4.44 7.59
N SER A 154 24.02 -3.62 8.64
CA SER A 154 23.20 -3.91 9.83
C SER A 154 21.70 -3.88 9.52
N MET A 155 21.26 -2.95 8.69
CA MET A 155 19.86 -2.87 8.26
C MET A 155 19.43 -4.08 7.43
N ILE A 156 20.29 -4.58 6.53
CA ILE A 156 20.03 -5.80 5.74
C ILE A 156 19.84 -7.01 6.66
N LYS A 157 20.74 -7.19 7.64
CA LYS A 157 20.62 -8.26 8.63
C LYS A 157 19.33 -8.14 9.43
N ALA A 158 18.99 -6.94 9.88
CA ALA A 158 17.80 -6.63 10.63
C ALA A 158 16.49 -6.87 9.82
N ALA A 159 16.47 -6.52 8.54
CA ALA A 159 15.31 -6.74 7.66
C ALA A 159 14.97 -8.23 7.55
N ASN A 160 15.98 -9.10 7.44
CA ASN A 160 15.78 -10.54 7.35
C ASN A 160 15.13 -11.14 8.61
N LEU A 161 15.26 -10.53 9.79
CA LEU A 161 14.62 -11.00 11.03
C LEU A 161 13.09 -10.89 11.00
N PHE A 162 12.54 -10.03 10.16
CA PHE A 162 11.08 -9.91 10.01
C PHE A 162 10.46 -11.03 9.17
N LYS A 163 11.27 -11.80 8.44
CA LYS A 163 10.78 -12.92 7.64
C LYS A 163 10.31 -14.06 8.54
N GLY A 164 9.18 -14.66 8.19
CA GLY A 164 8.61 -15.78 8.94
C GLY A 164 7.31 -15.42 9.66
N GLU A 165 6.90 -16.30 10.56
CA GLU A 165 5.70 -16.13 11.38
C GLU A 165 6.07 -15.51 12.74
N HIS A 166 5.55 -14.32 13.00
CA HIS A 166 5.88 -13.54 14.19
C HIS A 166 4.66 -12.78 14.75
N TYR A 167 4.79 -12.25 15.97
CA TYR A 167 3.85 -11.35 16.60
C TYR A 167 4.24 -9.89 16.34
N PHE A 168 3.48 -9.18 15.52
CA PHE A 168 3.74 -7.80 15.12
C PHE A 168 2.98 -6.76 15.97
N HIS A 169 2.69 -7.06 17.24
CA HIS A 169 1.96 -6.14 18.13
C HIS A 169 2.65 -4.78 18.28
N LYS A 170 3.99 -4.73 18.34
CA LYS A 170 4.75 -3.46 18.40
C LYS A 170 4.73 -2.69 17.07
N TYR A 171 4.43 -3.35 15.96
CA TYR A 171 4.39 -2.81 14.62
C TYR A 171 2.97 -2.53 14.12
N CYS A 172 2.08 -2.12 15.01
CA CYS A 172 0.69 -1.77 14.70
C CYS A 172 0.30 -0.49 15.43
N THR A 173 -0.50 0.38 14.80
CA THR A 173 -1.08 1.55 15.48
C THR A 173 -2.58 1.41 15.56
N LYS A 174 -3.17 1.90 16.67
CA LYS A 174 -4.63 1.91 16.90
C LYS A 174 -5.29 0.57 16.52
N PRO A 175 -4.85 -0.55 17.13
CA PRO A 175 -5.48 -1.84 16.90
C PRO A 175 -6.93 -1.83 17.41
N SER A 176 -7.80 -2.61 16.76
CA SER A 176 -9.12 -2.94 17.30
C SER A 176 -8.99 -4.10 18.32
N GLU A 177 -10.02 -4.33 19.11
CA GLU A 177 -10.06 -5.44 20.08
C GLU A 177 -9.84 -6.81 19.42
N ASN A 178 -10.32 -6.97 18.17
CA ASN A 178 -10.20 -8.21 17.41
C ASN A 178 -8.95 -8.25 16.50
N THR A 179 -7.95 -7.39 16.73
CA THR A 179 -6.75 -7.39 15.90
C THR A 179 -5.89 -8.62 16.19
N VAL A 180 -5.73 -9.48 15.19
CA VAL A 180 -4.77 -10.60 15.25
C VAL A 180 -3.40 -10.06 14.90
N PHE A 181 -2.46 -10.09 15.84
CA PHE A 181 -1.11 -9.57 15.67
C PHE A 181 -0.15 -10.55 15.01
N LYS A 182 -0.47 -11.84 15.04
CA LYS A 182 0.33 -12.89 14.41
C LYS A 182 0.21 -12.76 12.89
N ARG A 183 1.35 -12.59 12.20
CA ARG A 183 1.44 -12.43 10.75
C ARG A 183 2.58 -13.27 10.19
N ILE A 184 2.45 -13.63 8.92
CA ILE A 184 3.50 -14.30 8.16
C ILE A 184 4.00 -13.31 7.11
N ILE A 185 5.30 -13.05 7.13
CA ILE A 185 6.02 -12.31 6.11
C ILE A 185 6.81 -13.33 5.28
N ASP A 186 6.47 -13.42 3.99
CA ASP A 186 7.08 -14.40 3.07
C ASP A 186 8.53 -14.01 2.73
N SER A 187 8.77 -12.70 2.55
CA SER A 187 10.12 -12.14 2.36
C SER A 187 10.20 -10.71 2.90
N CYS A 188 11.37 -10.35 3.43
CA CYS A 188 11.69 -8.99 3.88
C CYS A 188 13.18 -8.76 3.67
N GLU A 189 13.55 -7.92 2.70
CA GLU A 189 14.93 -7.69 2.33
C GLU A 189 15.19 -6.24 1.94
N ILE A 190 16.42 -5.78 2.12
CA ILE A 190 16.88 -4.49 1.62
C ILE A 190 17.86 -4.75 0.49
N VAL A 191 17.62 -4.13 -0.67
CA VAL A 191 18.43 -4.18 -1.87
C VAL A 191 18.76 -2.79 -2.38
N GLU A 192 19.79 -2.65 -3.21
CA GLU A 192 20.04 -1.41 -3.95
C GLU A 192 18.90 -1.18 -4.96
N ASN A 193 18.51 0.08 -5.14
CA ASN A 193 17.41 0.45 -6.02
C ASN A 193 17.86 0.47 -7.48
N ASP A 194 17.36 -0.46 -8.25
CA ASP A 194 17.53 -0.59 -9.70
C ASP A 194 16.20 -0.46 -10.48
N ILE A 195 15.08 -0.26 -9.76
CA ILE A 195 13.73 -0.28 -10.33
C ILE A 195 13.23 1.12 -10.67
N LEU A 196 13.36 2.05 -9.73
CA LEU A 196 12.87 3.42 -9.89
C LEU A 196 14.07 4.38 -9.98
N THR A 197 14.34 4.89 -11.17
CA THR A 197 15.48 5.74 -11.46
C THR A 197 15.06 7.04 -12.13
N ALA A 198 15.78 8.13 -11.83
CA ALA A 198 15.62 9.42 -12.48
C ALA A 198 16.94 10.21 -12.39
N SER A 199 17.15 11.16 -13.30
CA SER A 199 18.36 11.99 -13.33
C SER A 199 18.58 12.84 -12.06
N PHE A 200 17.50 13.12 -11.32
CA PHE A 200 17.50 13.86 -10.06
C PHE A 200 17.55 12.98 -8.81
N PHE A 201 17.65 11.66 -8.97
CA PHE A 201 17.83 10.75 -7.84
C PHE A 201 19.29 10.76 -7.37
N PRO A 202 19.56 10.46 -6.08
CA PRO A 202 20.91 10.27 -5.59
C PRO A 202 21.58 9.08 -6.30
N LYS A 203 22.89 9.09 -6.37
CA LYS A 203 23.67 8.00 -7.00
C LYS A 203 23.37 6.62 -6.41
N LYS A 204 23.07 6.59 -5.10
CA LYS A 204 22.67 5.37 -4.39
C LYS A 204 21.39 5.59 -3.63
N SER A 205 20.45 4.68 -3.84
CA SER A 205 19.23 4.55 -3.06
C SER A 205 18.91 3.07 -2.87
N TYR A 206 18.02 2.78 -1.94
CA TYR A 206 17.72 1.42 -1.50
C TYR A 206 16.22 1.19 -1.46
N ILE A 207 15.85 -0.09 -1.53
CA ILE A 207 14.47 -0.55 -1.42
C ILE A 207 14.39 -1.57 -0.29
N LEU A 208 13.49 -1.35 0.67
CA LEU A 208 12.99 -2.44 1.51
C LEU A 208 11.82 -3.10 0.76
N LYS A 209 11.98 -4.36 0.36
CA LYS A 209 10.94 -5.19 -0.25
C LYS A 209 10.32 -6.08 0.80
N VAL A 210 8.99 -6.04 0.94
CA VAL A 210 8.26 -6.85 1.93
C VAL A 210 7.07 -7.52 1.25
N ARG A 211 6.98 -8.84 1.36
CA ARG A 211 5.93 -9.66 0.75
C ARG A 211 5.19 -10.47 1.81
N GLY A 212 3.85 -10.53 1.72
CA GLY A 212 3.03 -11.31 2.65
C GLY A 212 1.54 -11.22 2.36
N LYS A 213 0.75 -12.09 2.98
CA LYS A 213 -0.71 -12.19 2.75
C LYS A 213 -1.52 -11.02 3.30
N GLY A 214 -0.99 -10.30 4.30
CA GLY A 214 -1.68 -9.16 4.89
C GLY A 214 -0.85 -8.49 5.97
N PHE A 215 -1.05 -7.20 6.12
CA PHE A 215 -0.27 -6.35 7.01
C PHE A 215 -1.17 -5.59 7.98
N LEU A 216 -0.65 -5.28 9.16
CA LEU A 216 -1.31 -4.44 10.15
C LEU A 216 -1.22 -2.96 9.76
N ARG A 217 -2.01 -2.14 10.42
CA ARG A 217 -2.00 -0.70 10.19
C ARG A 217 -0.61 -0.11 10.50
N TYR A 218 -0.03 0.57 9.52
CA TYR A 218 1.33 1.15 9.53
C TYR A 218 2.48 0.14 9.67
N GLN A 219 2.24 -1.17 9.59
CA GLN A 219 3.25 -2.20 9.88
C GLN A 219 4.57 -1.97 9.13
N ILE A 220 4.53 -1.83 7.81
CA ILE A 220 5.75 -1.65 6.99
C ILE A 220 6.50 -0.38 7.39
N ARG A 221 5.80 0.71 7.65
CA ARG A 221 6.40 2.00 8.03
C ARG A 221 7.00 1.98 9.42
N LEU A 222 6.42 1.22 10.35
CA LEU A 222 6.99 1.00 11.68
C LEU A 222 8.22 0.09 11.62
N MET A 223 8.18 -0.96 10.81
CA MET A 223 9.35 -1.80 10.52
C MET A 223 10.48 -0.95 9.93
N MET A 224 10.19 -0.11 8.93
CA MET A 224 11.19 0.75 8.31
C MET A 224 11.78 1.77 9.27
N ALA A 225 10.96 2.39 10.13
CA ALA A 225 11.46 3.29 11.18
C ALA A 225 12.42 2.58 12.15
N THR A 226 12.09 1.35 12.54
CA THR A 226 12.97 0.51 13.38
C THR A 226 14.28 0.18 12.66
N LEU A 227 14.22 -0.14 11.36
CA LEU A 227 15.41 -0.38 10.54
C LEU A 227 16.30 0.86 10.43
N PHE A 228 15.74 2.06 10.33
CA PHE A 228 16.52 3.30 10.38
C PHE A 228 17.24 3.46 11.72
N GLU A 229 16.60 3.16 12.83
CA GLU A 229 17.23 3.24 14.16
C GLU A 229 18.33 2.17 14.34
N VAL A 230 18.19 0.99 13.72
CA VAL A 230 19.29 0.00 13.66
C VAL A 230 20.45 0.53 12.79
N GLY A 231 20.14 1.14 11.65
CA GLY A 231 21.14 1.74 10.78
C GLY A 231 21.94 2.85 11.44
N LYS A 232 21.33 3.64 12.33
CA LYS A 232 21.95 4.68 13.15
C LYS A 232 22.75 4.11 14.33
N GLY A 233 22.61 2.81 14.64
CA GLY A 233 23.22 2.18 15.81
C GLY A 233 22.45 2.39 17.14
N ASN A 234 21.24 2.96 17.08
CA ASN A 234 20.40 3.23 18.26
C ASN A 234 19.65 1.97 18.76
N LEU A 235 19.46 0.96 17.90
CA LEU A 235 18.81 -0.30 18.22
C LEU A 235 19.67 -1.48 17.78
N SER A 236 19.66 -2.56 18.58
CA SER A 236 20.36 -3.80 18.27
C SER A 236 19.49 -4.77 17.46
N LEU A 237 20.10 -5.81 16.88
CA LEU A 237 19.38 -6.91 16.23
C LEU A 237 18.52 -7.68 17.25
N SER A 238 19.04 -7.91 18.47
CA SER A 238 18.32 -8.57 19.55
C SER A 238 17.04 -7.82 19.95
N PHE A 239 17.05 -6.49 19.87
CA PHE A 239 15.82 -5.70 20.08
C PHE A 239 14.71 -6.09 19.09
N ILE A 240 15.04 -6.30 17.82
CA ILE A 240 14.04 -6.74 16.81
C ILE A 240 13.55 -8.14 17.14
N GLU A 241 14.45 -9.09 17.42
CA GLU A 241 14.09 -10.46 17.79
C GLU A 241 13.13 -10.50 18.98
N ASP A 242 13.41 -9.71 20.03
CA ASP A 242 12.54 -9.62 21.21
C ASP A 242 11.20 -8.92 20.90
N SER A 243 11.20 -7.94 19.99
CA SER A 243 9.99 -7.22 19.59
C SER A 243 8.99 -8.07 18.80
N LEU A 244 9.45 -9.18 18.21
CA LEU A 244 8.66 -10.11 17.40
C LEU A 244 8.12 -11.32 18.20
N LYS A 245 8.53 -11.47 19.46
CA LYS A 245 8.00 -12.50 20.35
C LYS A 245 6.60 -12.15 20.83
N GLU A 246 5.81 -13.16 21.17
CA GLU A 246 4.54 -12.95 21.84
C GLU A 246 4.76 -12.25 23.19
N ASN A 247 4.13 -11.11 23.36
CA ASN A 247 4.27 -10.31 24.56
C ASN A 247 2.97 -9.54 24.84
N ASN A 248 2.61 -9.44 26.12
CA ASN A 248 1.47 -8.64 26.58
C ASN A 248 1.81 -7.14 26.72
N ASP A 249 3.06 -6.73 26.51
CA ASP A 249 3.46 -5.32 26.50
C ASP A 249 2.91 -4.63 25.25
N ARG A 250 1.89 -3.81 25.44
CA ARG A 250 1.21 -3.05 24.38
C ARG A 250 1.94 -1.76 23.99
N LYS A 251 3.20 -1.58 24.37
CA LYS A 251 3.98 -0.41 23.93
C LYS A 251 4.31 -0.53 22.44
N PHE A 252 3.63 0.26 21.63
CA PHE A 252 3.88 0.35 20.19
C PHE A 252 5.16 1.13 19.90
N MET A 253 5.80 0.85 18.76
CA MET A 253 6.82 1.73 18.22
C MET A 253 6.25 3.13 18.00
N ARG A 254 6.97 4.17 18.45
CA ARG A 254 6.48 5.57 18.37
C ARG A 254 6.76 6.21 17.02
N ASN A 255 7.89 5.90 16.44
CA ASN A 255 8.35 6.52 15.20
C ASN A 255 7.77 5.77 13.98
N ILE A 256 7.15 6.51 13.07
CA ILE A 256 6.59 5.98 11.84
C ILE A 256 7.36 6.59 10.68
N ALA A 257 7.97 5.77 9.84
CA ALA A 257 8.70 6.24 8.66
C ALA A 257 7.78 7.04 7.72
N PRO A 258 8.29 8.07 7.02
CA PRO A 258 7.50 8.88 6.10
C PRO A 258 6.77 8.03 5.06
N ALA A 259 5.55 8.43 4.71
CA ALA A 259 4.68 7.63 3.83
C ALA A 259 5.09 7.68 2.36
N SER A 260 5.74 8.76 1.92
CA SER A 260 6.08 8.99 0.50
C SER A 260 7.04 7.94 -0.07
N GLY A 261 7.87 7.30 0.77
CA GLY A 261 8.72 6.20 0.33
C GLY A 261 7.98 4.87 0.14
N LEU A 262 6.75 4.73 0.67
CA LEU A 262 6.02 3.48 0.62
C LEU A 262 5.16 3.38 -0.64
N GLN A 263 5.31 2.25 -1.33
CA GLN A 263 4.53 1.89 -2.51
C GLN A 263 3.99 0.47 -2.37
N LEU A 264 2.68 0.30 -2.59
CA LEU A 264 2.12 -1.02 -2.89
C LEU A 264 2.57 -1.41 -4.30
N PHE A 265 3.57 -2.29 -4.39
CA PHE A 265 4.24 -2.58 -5.65
C PHE A 265 3.47 -3.59 -6.49
N ALA A 266 3.05 -4.70 -5.88
CA ALA A 266 2.30 -5.75 -6.56
C ALA A 266 1.25 -6.40 -5.66
N ILE A 267 0.20 -6.94 -6.28
CA ILE A 267 -0.81 -7.76 -5.63
C ILE A 267 -1.06 -8.99 -6.49
N ASP A 268 -0.74 -10.15 -5.97
CA ASP A 268 -1.09 -11.42 -6.60
C ASP A 268 -2.47 -11.85 -6.10
N LEU A 269 -3.48 -11.67 -6.94
CA LEU A 269 -4.86 -12.14 -6.70
C LEU A 269 -5.01 -13.56 -7.24
N LYS A 270 -5.62 -14.45 -6.45
CA LYS A 270 -6.09 -15.75 -6.93
C LYS A 270 -7.49 -15.55 -7.55
N LEU A 271 -7.52 -15.33 -8.87
CA LEU A 271 -8.75 -15.21 -9.67
C LEU A 271 -9.32 -16.57 -10.01
#